data_ea8a881a129c0c90bf8f3d004a3ddc23
#
_entry.id   ea8a881a129c0c90bf8f3d004a3ddc23
#
_cell.length_a   1.000
_cell.length_b   1.000
_cell.length_c   1.000
_cell.angle_alpha   90.00
_cell.angle_beta   90.00
_cell.angle_gamma   90.00
#
_symmetry.space_group_name_H-M   'P 1'
#
loop_
_entity.id
_entity.type
_entity.pdbx_description
1 polymer ?
#
loop_
_entity_poly.entity_id
_entity_poly.type
_entity_poly.pdbx_seq_one_letter_code
_entity_poly.pdbx_strand_id
1 'polypeptide(L)'
;MFLSCYDPKTVEKYIDLLEKCFVVFRLSAFSRNVRTELKKGRKVFFYDNGIRNAVLQNFTPLALRSDVGALWENFFISERIKYNHDKGNYAKSYFWRTTQQQEIDYIEECDGAFTAFEMKWNPKKTSVTVPSPFKNEYPLRQFVVVTPENYLEWTV
;
A
#
# COMPACT_ATOMS: atom_id res chain seq x y z
N MET A 1 -19.89 -22.53 -15.11
CA MET A 1 -19.15 -21.47 -14.41
C MET A 1 -18.57 -20.56 -15.48
N PHE A 2 -19.29 -19.47 -15.79
CA PHE A 2 -18.84 -18.52 -16.80
C PHE A 2 -17.84 -17.58 -16.16
N LEU A 3 -16.54 -17.79 -16.40
CA LEU A 3 -15.54 -16.76 -16.26
C LEU A 3 -15.82 -15.73 -17.37
N SER A 4 -16.58 -14.68 -17.07
CA SER A 4 -16.69 -13.55 -17.97
C SER A 4 -15.31 -12.91 -18.03
N CYS A 5 -14.62 -13.12 -19.13
CA CYS A 5 -13.36 -12.47 -19.45
C CYS A 5 -13.69 -11.01 -19.73
N TYR A 6 -13.67 -10.17 -18.70
CA TYR A 6 -13.81 -8.72 -18.91
C TYR A 6 -12.58 -8.23 -19.67
N ASP A 7 -12.84 -7.43 -20.73
CA ASP A 7 -11.75 -6.76 -21.44
C ASP A 7 -10.95 -5.88 -20.49
N PRO A 8 -9.61 -6.03 -20.44
CA PRO A 8 -8.74 -5.23 -19.55
C PRO A 8 -8.96 -3.72 -19.65
N LYS A 9 -9.28 -3.20 -20.84
CA LYS A 9 -9.59 -1.77 -21.06
C LYS A 9 -10.88 -1.35 -20.34
N THR A 10 -11.87 -2.24 -20.32
CA THR A 10 -13.12 -2.00 -19.60
C THR A 10 -12.88 -1.98 -18.10
N VAL A 11 -12.09 -2.90 -17.56
CA VAL A 11 -11.71 -2.91 -16.13
C VAL A 11 -10.97 -1.63 -15.75
N GLU A 12 -9.96 -1.22 -16.52
CA GLU A 12 -9.23 0.03 -16.28
C GLU A 12 -10.17 1.25 -16.27
N LYS A 13 -11.11 1.34 -17.21
CA LYS A 13 -12.10 2.43 -17.25
C LYS A 13 -12.95 2.49 -15.98
N TYR A 14 -13.39 1.35 -15.46
CA TYR A 14 -14.16 1.34 -14.21
C TYR A 14 -13.31 1.71 -13.00
N ILE A 15 -12.06 1.26 -12.94
CA ILE A 15 -11.14 1.68 -11.88
C ILE A 15 -10.89 3.19 -11.94
N ASP A 16 -10.71 3.77 -13.13
CA ASP A 16 -10.58 5.23 -13.31
C ASP A 16 -11.81 6.00 -12.80
N LEU A 17 -13.02 5.47 -13.01
CA LEU A 17 -14.25 6.07 -12.50
C LEU A 17 -14.31 6.00 -10.97
N LEU A 18 -13.97 4.86 -10.39
CA LEU A 18 -13.93 4.67 -8.94
C LEU A 18 -12.88 5.56 -8.26
N GLU A 19 -11.73 5.80 -8.90
CA GLU A 19 -10.74 6.77 -8.43
C GLU A 19 -11.30 8.20 -8.43
N LYS A 20 -11.95 8.62 -9.51
CA LYS A 20 -12.58 9.95 -9.60
C LYS A 20 -13.69 10.16 -8.57
N CYS A 21 -14.33 9.09 -8.13
CA CYS A 21 -15.34 9.10 -7.07
C CYS A 21 -14.75 8.93 -5.67
N PHE A 22 -13.43 8.89 -5.50
CA PHE A 22 -12.75 8.67 -4.23
C PHE A 22 -13.16 7.36 -3.51
N VAL A 23 -13.54 6.34 -4.27
CA VAL A 23 -13.83 5.00 -3.74
C VAL A 23 -12.54 4.21 -3.58
N VAL A 24 -11.68 4.28 -4.59
CA VAL A 24 -10.37 3.62 -4.60
C VAL A 24 -9.27 4.60 -5.00
N PHE A 25 -8.03 4.22 -4.75
CA PHE A 25 -6.85 4.88 -5.33
C PHE A 25 -5.83 3.83 -5.76
N ARG A 26 -4.96 4.22 -6.68
CA ARG A 26 -3.87 3.37 -7.17
C ARG A 26 -2.54 3.77 -6.54
N LEU A 27 -1.81 2.76 -6.11
CA LEU A 27 -0.42 2.90 -5.72
C LEU A 27 0.45 2.26 -6.79
N SER A 28 1.33 3.05 -7.40
CA SER A 28 2.23 2.58 -8.46
C SER A 28 3.47 1.92 -7.88
N ALA A 29 4.06 0.98 -8.61
CA ALA A 29 5.36 0.45 -8.27
C ALA A 29 6.44 1.50 -8.50
N PHE A 30 7.32 1.66 -7.52
CA PHE A 30 8.53 2.44 -7.68
C PHE A 30 9.60 1.62 -8.42
N SER A 31 10.20 2.21 -9.45
CA SER A 31 11.30 1.59 -10.17
C SER A 31 12.18 2.67 -10.80
N ARG A 32 13.47 2.66 -10.48
CA ARG A 32 14.43 3.62 -11.02
C ARG A 32 15.73 2.96 -11.48
N ASN A 33 16.38 2.22 -10.62
CA ASN A 33 17.77 1.81 -10.80
C ASN A 33 18.03 0.31 -10.72
N VAL A 34 17.26 -0.43 -9.91
CA VAL A 34 17.46 -1.87 -9.71
C VAL A 34 16.86 -2.66 -10.87
N ARG A 35 17.67 -3.49 -11.55
CA ARG A 35 17.22 -4.27 -12.73
C ARG A 35 16.07 -5.21 -12.45
N THR A 36 15.95 -5.68 -11.22
CA THR A 36 14.93 -6.65 -10.79
C THR A 36 13.62 -6.01 -10.36
N GLU A 37 13.52 -4.67 -10.36
CA GLU A 37 12.30 -3.95 -9.97
C GLU A 37 11.16 -4.17 -10.97
N LEU A 38 9.94 -4.31 -10.45
CA LEU A 38 8.74 -4.42 -11.26
C LEU A 38 8.29 -3.01 -11.71
N LYS A 39 8.51 -2.70 -12.98
CA LYS A 39 8.27 -1.36 -13.54
C LYS A 39 6.79 -1.01 -13.77
N LYS A 40 5.89 -1.98 -13.81
CA LYS A 40 4.49 -1.79 -14.23
C LYS A 40 3.45 -2.31 -13.22
N GLY A 41 3.87 -2.56 -11.98
CA GLY A 41 2.93 -2.99 -10.94
C GLY A 41 2.03 -1.84 -10.48
N ARG A 42 0.76 -2.15 -10.24
CA ARG A 42 -0.19 -1.26 -9.56
C ARG A 42 -0.93 -2.06 -8.51
N LYS A 43 -1.05 -1.50 -7.31
CA LYS A 43 -1.95 -1.98 -6.26
C LYS A 43 -3.16 -1.03 -6.23
N VAL A 44 -4.34 -1.57 -5.96
CA VAL A 44 -5.57 -0.80 -5.79
C VAL A 44 -6.01 -0.92 -4.34
N PHE A 45 -6.21 0.21 -3.70
CA PHE A 45 -6.65 0.32 -2.32
C PHE A 45 -7.98 1.06 -2.24
N PHE A 46 -8.77 0.78 -1.22
CA PHE A 46 -9.98 1.52 -0.91
C PHE A 46 -9.69 2.66 0.04
N TYR A 47 -10.32 3.82 -0.17
CA TYR A 47 -10.27 4.91 0.81
C TYR A 47 -10.97 4.56 2.13
N ASP A 48 -11.88 3.58 2.11
CA ASP A 48 -12.62 3.12 3.27
C ASP A 48 -12.74 1.59 3.31
N ASN A 49 -12.36 0.99 4.44
CA ASN A 49 -12.44 -0.46 4.64
C ASN A 49 -13.88 -0.98 4.73
N GLY A 50 -14.85 -0.14 5.10
CA GLY A 50 -16.26 -0.49 5.11
C GLY A 50 -16.77 -0.76 3.70
N ILE A 51 -16.39 0.11 2.73
CA ILE A 51 -16.72 -0.09 1.31
C ILE A 51 -16.05 -1.38 0.79
N ARG A 52 -14.76 -1.60 1.11
CA ARG A 52 -14.07 -2.85 0.77
C ARG A 52 -14.82 -4.07 1.30
N ASN A 53 -15.22 -4.04 2.57
CA ASN A 53 -15.94 -5.13 3.20
C ASN A 53 -17.31 -5.37 2.56
N ALA A 54 -18.02 -4.30 2.18
CA ALA A 54 -19.31 -4.39 1.48
C ALA A 54 -19.15 -5.05 0.11
N VAL A 55 -18.15 -4.68 -0.67
CA VAL A 55 -17.85 -5.29 -1.98
C VAL A 55 -17.53 -6.77 -1.83
N LEU A 56 -16.76 -7.14 -0.81
CA LEU A 56 -16.40 -8.53 -0.52
C LEU A 56 -17.50 -9.30 0.24
N GLN A 57 -18.57 -8.62 0.66
CA GLN A 57 -19.64 -9.18 1.51
C GLN A 57 -19.08 -9.86 2.77
N ASN A 58 -18.02 -9.29 3.33
CA ASN A 58 -17.31 -9.85 4.49
C ASN A 58 -17.27 -8.85 5.65
N PHE A 59 -18.22 -8.99 6.58
CA PHE A 59 -18.29 -8.23 7.83
C PHE A 59 -17.94 -9.08 9.06
N THR A 60 -17.28 -10.21 8.85
CA THR A 60 -16.82 -11.08 9.94
C THR A 60 -15.92 -10.31 10.91
N PRO A 61 -16.04 -10.50 12.23
CA PRO A 61 -15.16 -9.89 13.22
C PRO A 61 -13.70 -10.17 12.95
N LEU A 62 -12.81 -9.19 13.22
CA LEU A 62 -11.38 -9.26 12.90
C LEU A 62 -10.69 -10.53 13.41
N ALA A 63 -11.08 -11.00 14.60
CA ALA A 63 -10.51 -12.20 15.21
C ALA A 63 -10.77 -13.50 14.42
N LEU A 64 -11.77 -13.50 13.54
CA LEU A 64 -12.18 -14.66 12.73
C LEU A 64 -11.83 -14.51 11.25
N ARG A 65 -11.16 -13.41 10.87
CA ARG A 65 -10.80 -13.13 9.47
C ARG A 65 -9.41 -13.64 9.12
N SER A 66 -9.28 -14.19 7.93
CA SER A 66 -7.99 -14.59 7.36
C SER A 66 -7.27 -13.45 6.62
N ASP A 67 -7.97 -12.37 6.25
CA ASP A 67 -7.46 -11.24 5.46
C ASP A 67 -7.14 -9.99 6.30
N VAL A 68 -6.97 -10.14 7.62
CA VAL A 68 -6.70 -9.01 8.54
C VAL A 68 -5.44 -8.23 8.14
N GLY A 69 -4.41 -8.92 7.64
CA GLY A 69 -3.19 -8.26 7.16
C GLY A 69 -3.47 -7.30 6.00
N ALA A 70 -4.23 -7.74 4.99
CA ALA A 70 -4.62 -6.92 3.85
C ALA A 70 -5.56 -5.76 4.25
N LEU A 71 -6.45 -5.98 5.23
CA LEU A 71 -7.27 -4.92 5.81
C LEU A 71 -6.42 -3.86 6.51
N TRP A 72 -5.42 -4.30 7.27
CA TRP A 72 -4.49 -3.43 7.99
C TRP A 72 -3.65 -2.59 7.03
N GLU A 73 -3.09 -3.22 5.99
CA GLU A 73 -2.35 -2.54 4.93
C GLU A 73 -3.22 -1.47 4.27
N ASN A 74 -4.45 -1.82 3.86
CA ASN A 74 -5.38 -0.88 3.24
C ASN A 74 -5.74 0.28 4.19
N PHE A 75 -6.02 -0.01 5.46
CA PHE A 75 -6.34 1.00 6.47
C PHE A 75 -5.19 1.99 6.63
N PHE A 76 -3.98 1.50 6.94
CA PHE A 76 -2.85 2.38 7.20
C PHE A 76 -2.50 3.24 5.99
N ILE A 77 -2.41 2.67 4.79
CA ILE A 77 -2.05 3.42 3.58
C ILE A 77 -3.11 4.49 3.28
N SER A 78 -4.40 4.17 3.41
CA SER A 78 -5.47 5.14 3.19
C SER A 78 -5.42 6.30 4.20
N GLU A 79 -5.23 6.02 5.50
CA GLU A 79 -5.11 7.04 6.53
C GLU A 79 -3.85 7.88 6.35
N ARG A 80 -2.73 7.26 5.98
CA ARG A 80 -1.47 7.98 5.73
C ARG A 80 -1.57 8.95 4.55
N ILE A 81 -2.24 8.55 3.46
CA ILE A 81 -2.48 9.42 2.31
C ILE A 81 -3.36 10.61 2.69
N LYS A 82 -4.43 10.39 3.47
CA LYS A 82 -5.29 11.46 3.98
C LYS A 82 -4.49 12.42 4.87
N TYR A 83 -3.73 11.88 5.82
CA TYR A 83 -2.85 12.66 6.68
C TYR A 83 -1.88 13.54 5.88
N ASN A 84 -1.19 12.98 4.92
CA ASN A 84 -0.25 13.72 4.07
C ASN A 84 -0.96 14.85 3.32
N HIS A 85 -2.15 14.60 2.79
CA HIS A 85 -2.96 15.61 2.13
C HIS A 85 -3.36 16.74 3.09
N ASP A 86 -3.85 16.39 4.27
CA ASP A 86 -4.32 17.36 5.28
C ASP A 86 -3.19 18.23 5.84
N LYS A 87 -1.99 17.66 5.98
CA LYS A 87 -0.79 18.39 6.43
C LYS A 87 -0.06 19.13 5.30
N GLY A 88 -0.54 19.03 4.05
CA GLY A 88 0.14 19.63 2.90
C GLY A 88 1.49 18.98 2.58
N ASN A 89 1.65 17.71 2.96
CA ASN A 89 2.84 16.93 2.63
C ASN A 89 2.71 16.32 1.24
N TYR A 90 3.46 16.85 0.28
CA TYR A 90 3.41 16.43 -1.14
C TYR A 90 4.38 15.31 -1.48
N ALA A 91 4.69 14.42 -0.53
CA ALA A 91 5.50 13.24 -0.80
C ALA A 91 4.83 12.36 -1.86
N LYS A 92 5.62 11.87 -2.79
CA LYS A 92 5.14 10.90 -3.79
C LYS A 92 5.08 9.51 -3.17
N SER A 93 3.97 8.82 -3.37
CA SER A 93 3.65 7.54 -2.75
C SER A 93 3.77 6.39 -3.73
N TYR A 94 4.41 5.30 -3.31
CA TYR A 94 4.62 4.10 -4.10
C TYR A 94 4.65 2.86 -3.21
N PHE A 95 4.64 1.68 -3.84
CA PHE A 95 5.20 0.46 -3.25
C PHE A 95 6.45 0.05 -4.02
N TRP A 96 7.27 -0.80 -3.44
CA TRP A 96 8.45 -1.32 -4.12
C TRP A 96 8.44 -2.84 -4.10
N ARG A 97 8.77 -3.44 -5.25
CA ARG A 97 8.82 -4.89 -5.38
C ARG A 97 9.81 -5.33 -6.45
N THR A 98 10.49 -6.46 -6.20
CA THR A 98 11.38 -7.10 -7.17
C THR A 98 10.76 -8.37 -7.76
N THR A 99 11.33 -8.84 -8.87
CA THR A 99 11.00 -10.14 -9.47
C THR A 99 11.31 -11.32 -8.53
N GLN A 100 12.19 -11.10 -7.55
CA GLN A 100 12.55 -12.07 -6.51
C GLN A 100 11.61 -12.05 -5.29
N GLN A 101 10.45 -11.40 -5.42
CA GLN A 101 9.42 -11.29 -4.39
C GLN A 101 9.85 -10.51 -3.12
N GLN A 102 10.92 -9.73 -3.19
CA GLN A 102 11.22 -8.76 -2.14
C GLN A 102 10.29 -7.57 -2.30
N GLU A 103 9.70 -7.09 -1.21
CA GLU A 103 8.69 -6.04 -1.24
C GLU A 103 8.87 -5.08 -0.07
N ILE A 104 8.47 -3.82 -0.30
CA ILE A 104 8.17 -2.82 0.72
C ILE A 104 6.74 -2.37 0.45
N ASP A 105 5.89 -2.49 1.44
CA ASP A 105 4.44 -2.28 1.28
C ASP A 105 4.10 -0.86 0.83
N TYR A 106 4.77 0.15 1.43
CA TYR A 106 4.53 1.55 1.14
C TYR A 106 5.81 2.37 1.31
N ILE A 107 6.10 3.25 0.37
CA ILE A 107 7.21 4.20 0.43
C ILE A 107 6.76 5.61 0.06
N GLU A 108 7.32 6.59 0.72
CA GLU A 108 7.15 8.01 0.44
C GLU A 108 8.48 8.61 -0.02
N GLU A 109 8.46 9.26 -1.18
CA GLU A 109 9.60 10.01 -1.71
C GLU A 109 9.39 11.50 -1.46
N CYS A 110 10.31 12.11 -0.73
CA CYS A 110 10.36 13.54 -0.53
C CYS A 110 11.81 14.02 -0.67
N ASP A 111 12.05 14.99 -1.55
CA ASP A 111 13.37 15.57 -1.83
C ASP A 111 14.45 14.53 -2.14
N GLY A 112 14.08 13.48 -2.87
CA GLY A 112 14.98 12.41 -3.29
C GLY A 112 15.35 11.40 -2.22
N ALA A 113 14.82 11.53 -1.00
CA ALA A 113 14.98 10.56 0.08
C ALA A 113 13.66 9.84 0.39
N PHE A 114 13.77 8.62 0.92
CA PHE A 114 12.64 7.73 1.12
C PHE A 114 12.35 7.49 2.59
N THR A 115 11.07 7.50 2.94
CA THR A 115 10.54 6.88 4.16
C THR A 115 9.79 5.62 3.74
N ALA A 116 10.14 4.49 4.33
CA ALA A 116 9.58 3.20 3.98
C ALA A 116 8.78 2.63 5.15
N PHE A 117 7.61 2.05 4.84
CA PHE A 117 6.69 1.49 5.81
C PHE A 117 6.38 0.04 5.47
N GLU A 118 6.43 -0.80 6.49
CA GLU A 118 6.02 -2.21 6.43
C GLU A 118 4.89 -2.44 7.43
N MET A 119 3.75 -2.94 6.98
CA MET A 119 2.57 -3.10 7.82
C MET A 119 2.49 -4.49 8.44
N LYS A 120 2.41 -4.56 9.77
CA LYS A 120 2.25 -5.82 10.52
C LYS A 120 1.06 -5.73 11.46
N TRP A 121 0.02 -6.55 11.21
CA TRP A 121 -1.11 -6.65 12.13
C TRP A 121 -0.70 -7.21 13.50
N ASN A 122 0.20 -8.18 13.51
CA ASN A 122 0.70 -8.76 14.75
C ASN A 122 1.92 -7.98 15.25
N PRO A 123 1.84 -7.25 16.38
CA PRO A 123 2.94 -6.45 16.90
C PRO A 123 4.16 -7.27 17.33
N LYS A 124 4.02 -8.59 17.49
CA LYS A 124 5.15 -9.49 17.80
C LYS A 124 5.98 -9.86 16.56
N LYS A 125 5.51 -9.55 15.34
CA LYS A 125 6.18 -9.87 14.06
C LYS A 125 6.86 -8.62 13.47
N THR A 126 7.64 -7.91 14.27
CA THR A 126 8.30 -6.66 13.86
C THR A 126 9.77 -6.83 13.43
N SER A 127 10.32 -8.04 13.52
CA SER A 127 11.68 -8.34 13.05
C SER A 127 11.76 -8.37 11.52
N VAL A 128 11.47 -7.22 10.90
CA VAL A 128 11.53 -7.03 9.45
C VAL A 128 12.64 -6.03 9.15
N THR A 129 13.41 -6.31 8.13
CA THR A 129 14.51 -5.44 7.67
C THR A 129 14.23 -4.97 6.25
N VAL A 130 14.74 -3.78 5.95
CA VAL A 130 14.69 -3.25 4.59
C VAL A 130 15.41 -4.21 3.64
N PRO A 131 14.82 -4.57 2.50
CA PRO A 131 15.51 -5.33 1.48
C PRO A 131 16.84 -4.68 1.06
N SER A 132 17.93 -5.46 1.07
CA SER A 132 19.28 -4.97 0.77
C SER A 132 19.37 -4.24 -0.59
N PRO A 133 18.72 -4.71 -1.69
CA PRO A 133 18.75 -3.99 -2.95
C PRO A 133 18.17 -2.58 -2.87
N PHE A 134 17.10 -2.38 -2.09
CA PHE A 134 16.53 -1.05 -1.88
C PHE A 134 17.46 -0.18 -1.04
N LYS A 135 17.93 -0.71 0.09
CA LYS A 135 18.80 0.03 1.02
C LYS A 135 20.11 0.48 0.40
N ASN A 136 20.68 -0.34 -0.50
CA ASN A 136 21.96 -0.03 -1.14
C ASN A 136 21.85 1.01 -2.26
N GLU A 137 20.68 1.10 -2.89
CA GLU A 137 20.50 1.92 -4.10
C GLU A 137 19.82 3.26 -3.81
N TYR A 138 19.00 3.33 -2.76
CA TYR A 138 18.17 4.50 -2.50
C TYR A 138 18.46 5.12 -1.13
N PRO A 139 18.55 6.48 -1.04
CA PRO A 139 18.76 7.17 0.21
C PRO A 139 17.54 7.01 1.12
N LEU A 140 17.64 6.09 2.07
CA LEU A 140 16.59 5.79 3.04
C LEU A 140 16.73 6.73 4.25
N ARG A 141 15.72 7.57 4.48
CA ARG A 141 15.61 8.44 5.66
C ARG A 141 15.18 7.65 6.88
N GLN A 142 14.17 6.80 6.71
CA GLN A 142 13.60 6.00 7.80
C GLN A 142 12.92 4.74 7.28
N PHE A 143 12.97 3.66 8.07
CA PHE A 143 12.16 2.47 7.88
C PHE A 143 11.31 2.24 9.13
N VAL A 144 10.01 2.09 8.94
CA VAL A 144 9.03 1.98 10.01
C VAL A 144 8.23 0.69 9.86
N VAL A 145 8.19 -0.11 10.91
CA VAL A 145 7.24 -1.23 11.01
C VAL A 145 6.00 -0.73 11.73
N VAL A 146 4.89 -0.66 11.00
CA VAL A 146 3.63 -0.11 11.50
C VAL A 146 2.74 -1.24 12.03
N THR A 147 2.33 -1.08 13.27
CA THR A 147 1.44 -2.00 13.98
C THR A 147 0.23 -1.26 14.53
N PRO A 148 -0.82 -1.95 15.00
CA PRO A 148 -1.95 -1.31 15.70
C PRO A 148 -1.55 -0.52 16.96
N GLU A 149 -0.32 -0.71 17.47
CA GLU A 149 0.15 -0.05 18.69
C GLU A 149 0.81 1.31 18.41
N ASN A 150 1.36 1.55 17.19
CA ASN A 150 2.14 2.75 16.86
C ASN A 150 1.64 3.56 15.65
N TYR A 151 0.58 3.12 14.96
CA TYR A 151 0.14 3.77 13.72
C TYR A 151 -0.29 5.22 13.87
N LEU A 152 -0.80 5.60 15.05
CA LEU A 152 -1.23 6.97 15.32
C LEU A 152 -0.10 8.00 15.18
N GLU A 153 1.15 7.61 15.45
CA GLU A 153 2.32 8.46 15.26
C GLU A 153 2.50 8.94 13.79
N TRP A 154 1.85 8.23 12.86
CA TRP A 154 2.01 8.42 11.41
C TRP A 154 0.74 8.90 10.70
N THR A 155 -0.40 8.92 11.40
CA THR A 155 -1.72 9.19 10.78
C THR A 155 -2.52 10.29 11.51
N VAL A 156 -1.96 10.89 12.56
CA VAL A 156 -2.64 11.95 13.32
C VAL A 156 -1.75 13.17 13.52
#